data_29ea53e1d78bcbe26a3c24974a6603c3
#
_entry.id   29ea53e1d78bcbe26a3c24974a6603c3
#
_cell.length_a   1.000
_cell.length_b   1.000
_cell.length_c   1.000
_cell.angle_alpha   90.00
_cell.angle_beta   90.00
_cell.angle_gamma   90.00
#
_symmetry.space_group_name_H-M   'P 1'
#
loop_
_entity.id
_entity.type
_entity.pdbx_description
1 polymer ?
#
loop_
_entity_poly.entity_id
_entity_poly.type
_entity_poly.pdbx_seq_one_letter_code
_entity_poly.pdbx_strand_id
1 'polypeptide(L)'
;MFKKIVALALAAGMVLSAAACNSSRSEEYPVKLANITISKAPDRVIVLSDSIADILVSCGFIKKIEGRSDECTQEEISGVKTVGSKLKPDLEKISALSPDVIFADSDMPKEQLSKLNESGFTVITFVPATSMSGISDLFGNVGAVMAGETTGREIGEERAETLSVTMDDLQRLIPESKVLVTACYLYDEKGTSLKDDTPSGKLFEYLNAVNVCKAGVADDEAFNALKLANPQYIFCDIGVKDKIMKSELFKDFSAVKNKQVYELSSELFSRQGNSLVEALTDMIEIMYPSVSINPEDPTKRTESSXXXXXXXXXXXXXSKAETSKATTSKVKADTSLKITKDMFFEFGDIKDDIKKVQNRLEALGYFNEEKSGYYGEVTQKAVKAFQKANKLTQSGNCDYKTLTLMFSAKAKAAG
;
A
#
# COMPACT_ATOMS: atom_id res chain seq x y z
N MET A 1 -4.11 5.22 30.34
CA MET A 1 -3.92 5.99 29.11
C MET A 1 -4.83 5.37 28.05
N PHE A 2 -5.76 6.15 27.52
CA PHE A 2 -6.76 5.64 26.59
C PHE A 2 -6.14 5.44 25.21
N LYS A 3 -6.07 4.19 24.77
CA LYS A 3 -5.81 3.89 23.37
C LYS A 3 -7.03 4.38 22.58
N LYS A 4 -6.88 5.43 21.82
CA LYS A 4 -7.91 5.85 20.86
C LYS A 4 -7.87 4.85 19.71
N ILE A 5 -8.86 4.02 19.63
CA ILE A 5 -9.06 3.09 18.53
C ILE A 5 -9.48 3.91 17.32
N VAL A 6 -8.61 3.98 16.33
CA VAL A 6 -8.96 4.57 15.03
C VAL A 6 -9.68 3.48 14.22
N ALA A 7 -10.98 3.38 14.42
CA ALA A 7 -11.81 2.57 13.52
C ALA A 7 -12.01 3.39 12.23
N LEU A 8 -11.20 3.11 11.23
CA LEU A 8 -11.37 3.70 9.90
C LEU A 8 -12.65 3.12 9.29
N ALA A 9 -13.79 3.74 9.60
CA ALA A 9 -15.05 3.38 8.98
C ALA A 9 -15.13 4.00 7.58
N LEU A 10 -14.53 3.34 6.60
CA LEU A 10 -14.79 3.62 5.19
C LEU A 10 -16.20 3.10 4.86
N ALA A 11 -17.21 3.88 5.24
CA ALA A 11 -18.59 3.63 4.83
C ALA A 11 -18.79 4.07 3.38
N ALA A 12 -18.32 3.23 2.45
CA ALA A 12 -18.73 3.38 1.06
C ALA A 12 -20.17 2.84 0.95
N GLY A 13 -21.11 3.74 0.84
CA GLY A 13 -22.51 3.38 0.60
C GLY A 13 -22.64 2.64 -0.73
N MET A 14 -22.89 1.34 -0.67
CA MET A 14 -23.27 0.58 -1.86
C MET A 14 -24.70 0.93 -2.24
N VAL A 15 -24.84 1.71 -3.30
CA VAL A 15 -26.13 1.81 -4.01
C VAL A 15 -26.15 0.67 -5.02
N LEU A 16 -26.75 -0.44 -4.63
CA LEU A 16 -27.07 -1.52 -5.57
C LEU A 16 -28.20 -1.02 -6.48
N SER A 17 -27.82 -0.44 -7.60
CA SER A 17 -28.77 -0.23 -8.69
C SER A 17 -28.83 -1.51 -9.53
N ALA A 18 -29.86 -2.32 -9.32
CA ALA A 18 -30.16 -3.44 -10.17
C ALA A 18 -30.65 -2.93 -11.53
N ALA A 19 -29.71 -2.62 -12.42
CA ALA A 19 -30.04 -2.37 -13.82
C ALA A 19 -29.86 -3.69 -14.56
N ALA A 20 -30.98 -4.35 -14.85
CA ALA A 20 -30.99 -5.53 -15.70
C ALA A 20 -30.71 -5.12 -17.14
N CYS A 21 -29.45 -5.15 -17.54
CA CYS A 21 -29.06 -5.12 -18.96
C CYS A 21 -28.46 -6.47 -19.31
N ASN A 22 -29.10 -7.11 -20.25
CA ASN A 22 -28.71 -8.40 -20.82
C ASN A 22 -27.50 -8.18 -21.75
N SER A 23 -26.33 -8.00 -21.17
CA SER A 23 -25.05 -8.08 -21.89
C SER A 23 -24.35 -9.34 -21.39
N SER A 24 -23.67 -10.05 -22.26
CA SER A 24 -22.95 -11.27 -21.99
C SER A 24 -22.22 -11.20 -20.64
N ARG A 25 -22.82 -11.79 -19.62
CA ARG A 25 -22.25 -11.91 -18.28
C ARG A 25 -21.02 -12.81 -18.44
N SER A 26 -19.85 -12.22 -18.28
CA SER A 26 -18.64 -13.03 -18.10
C SER A 26 -18.92 -13.98 -16.95
N GLU A 27 -18.68 -15.27 -17.15
CA GLU A 27 -18.86 -16.23 -16.05
C GLU A 27 -17.90 -15.89 -14.92
N GLU A 28 -18.44 -15.53 -13.78
CA GLU A 28 -17.63 -15.14 -12.60
C GLU A 28 -16.81 -16.29 -12.05
N TYR A 29 -17.26 -17.52 -12.30
CA TYR A 29 -16.57 -18.74 -11.90
C TYR A 29 -16.56 -19.72 -13.07
N PRO A 30 -15.57 -20.63 -13.17
CA PRO A 30 -14.53 -20.91 -12.17
C PRO A 30 -13.37 -19.90 -12.21
N VAL A 31 -12.85 -19.59 -11.02
CA VAL A 31 -11.61 -18.80 -10.86
C VAL A 31 -10.43 -19.77 -10.80
N LYS A 32 -9.39 -19.52 -11.60
CA LYS A 32 -8.21 -20.37 -11.67
C LYS A 32 -6.99 -19.66 -11.09
N LEU A 33 -6.39 -20.22 -10.05
CA LEU A 33 -5.17 -19.73 -9.42
C LEU A 33 -4.14 -20.85 -9.41
N ALA A 34 -3.09 -20.69 -10.18
CA ALA A 34 -2.03 -21.69 -10.29
C ALA A 34 -2.59 -23.10 -10.44
N ASN A 35 -2.58 -23.90 -9.37
CA ASN A 35 -2.99 -25.31 -9.37
C ASN A 35 -4.42 -25.54 -8.83
N ILE A 36 -5.14 -24.47 -8.46
CA ILE A 36 -6.44 -24.57 -7.79
C ILE A 36 -7.52 -23.93 -8.66
N THR A 37 -8.67 -24.60 -8.75
CA THR A 37 -9.86 -24.07 -9.43
C THR A 37 -10.98 -23.90 -8.39
N ILE A 38 -11.46 -22.69 -8.23
CA ILE A 38 -12.58 -22.35 -7.35
C ILE A 38 -13.82 -22.27 -8.22
N SER A 39 -14.77 -23.19 -8.01
CA SER A 39 -15.93 -23.35 -8.88
C SER A 39 -17.11 -22.45 -8.53
N LYS A 40 -17.11 -21.85 -7.33
CA LYS A 40 -18.18 -20.95 -6.83
C LYS A 40 -17.63 -20.06 -5.72
N ALA A 41 -18.32 -18.96 -5.44
CA ALA A 41 -17.99 -18.07 -4.32
C ALA A 41 -17.99 -18.85 -2.99
N PRO A 42 -16.90 -18.78 -2.20
CA PRO A 42 -16.92 -19.40 -0.88
C PRO A 42 -17.81 -18.59 0.08
N ASP A 43 -18.51 -19.27 0.97
CA ASP A 43 -19.34 -18.67 2.00
C ASP A 43 -18.69 -18.78 3.39
N ARG A 44 -17.86 -19.79 3.60
CA ARG A 44 -17.17 -20.05 4.86
C ARG A 44 -15.68 -20.18 4.61
N VAL A 45 -14.96 -19.21 5.13
CA VAL A 45 -13.52 -19.07 4.92
C VAL A 45 -12.80 -19.22 6.26
N ILE A 46 -11.68 -19.94 6.25
CA ILE A 46 -10.70 -19.90 7.33
C ILE A 46 -9.47 -19.16 6.81
N VAL A 47 -8.94 -18.25 7.61
CA VAL A 47 -7.74 -17.49 7.26
C VAL A 47 -6.63 -17.82 8.25
N LEU A 48 -5.52 -18.37 7.72
CA LEU A 48 -4.31 -18.70 8.49
C LEU A 48 -3.21 -17.66 8.28
N SER A 49 -3.36 -16.81 7.25
CA SER A 49 -2.44 -15.72 6.93
C SER A 49 -2.97 -14.39 7.49
N ASP A 50 -2.20 -13.73 8.34
CA ASP A 50 -2.55 -12.41 8.88
C ASP A 50 -2.57 -11.34 7.77
N SER A 51 -1.76 -11.48 6.76
CA SER A 51 -1.76 -10.60 5.58
C SER A 51 -3.04 -10.76 4.76
N ILE A 52 -3.46 -12.00 4.49
CA ILE A 52 -4.72 -12.25 3.75
C ILE A 52 -5.94 -11.86 4.61
N ALA A 53 -5.86 -12.03 5.94
CA ALA A 53 -6.91 -11.55 6.85
C ALA A 53 -7.10 -10.03 6.68
N ASP A 54 -6.01 -9.29 6.65
CA ASP A 54 -6.03 -7.82 6.47
C ASP A 54 -6.67 -7.44 5.12
N ILE A 55 -6.35 -8.19 4.05
CA ILE A 55 -6.95 -7.98 2.71
C ILE A 55 -8.44 -8.30 2.72
N LEU A 56 -8.85 -9.42 3.33
CA LEU A 56 -10.28 -9.80 3.42
C LEU A 56 -11.09 -8.75 4.18
N VAL A 57 -10.52 -8.20 5.27
CA VAL A 57 -11.11 -7.10 6.04
C VAL A 57 -11.22 -5.86 5.14
N SER A 58 -10.15 -5.47 4.47
CA SER A 58 -10.09 -4.30 3.57
C SER A 58 -11.13 -4.40 2.45
N CYS A 59 -11.32 -5.59 1.89
CA CYS A 59 -12.29 -5.84 0.81
C CYS A 59 -13.73 -6.05 1.30
N GLY A 60 -13.98 -6.01 2.61
CA GLY A 60 -15.32 -6.14 3.18
C GLY A 60 -15.85 -7.58 3.27
N PHE A 61 -14.97 -8.59 3.20
CA PHE A 61 -15.38 -10.00 3.27
C PHE A 61 -15.40 -10.56 4.70
N ILE A 62 -15.39 -9.70 5.73
CA ILE A 62 -15.34 -10.05 7.16
C ILE A 62 -16.38 -11.12 7.53
N LYS A 63 -17.62 -10.96 7.04
CA LYS A 63 -18.76 -11.84 7.38
C LYS A 63 -18.59 -13.27 6.90
N LYS A 64 -17.63 -13.53 6.00
CA LYS A 64 -17.36 -14.86 5.47
C LYS A 64 -16.25 -15.59 6.26
N ILE A 65 -15.56 -14.88 7.16
CA ILE A 65 -14.46 -15.45 7.97
C ILE A 65 -15.05 -16.16 9.18
N GLU A 66 -15.03 -17.49 9.17
CA GLU A 66 -15.57 -18.37 10.21
C GLU A 66 -14.50 -18.84 11.20
N GLY A 67 -13.21 -18.79 10.77
CA GLY A 67 -12.07 -19.17 11.60
C GLY A 67 -10.82 -18.43 11.21
N ARG A 68 -9.95 -18.20 12.20
CA ARG A 68 -8.68 -17.49 11.98
C ARG A 68 -7.54 -18.13 12.76
N SER A 69 -6.31 -17.92 12.33
CA SER A 69 -5.15 -18.31 13.13
C SER A 69 -4.99 -17.37 14.34
N ASP A 70 -4.18 -17.80 15.29
CA ASP A 70 -3.87 -17.00 16.49
C ASP A 70 -3.14 -15.69 16.13
N GLU A 71 -2.42 -15.67 15.00
CA GLU A 71 -1.67 -14.52 14.49
C GLU A 71 -2.55 -13.47 13.77
N CYS A 72 -3.77 -13.84 13.38
CA CYS A 72 -4.72 -12.89 12.78
C CYS A 72 -5.41 -12.09 13.90
N THR A 73 -4.78 -11.00 14.31
CA THR A 73 -5.18 -10.21 15.50
C THR A 73 -5.95 -8.93 15.17
N GLN A 74 -6.36 -8.74 13.91
CA GLN A 74 -7.16 -7.58 13.48
C GLN A 74 -8.42 -7.45 14.35
N GLU A 75 -8.70 -6.23 14.81
CA GLU A 75 -9.82 -5.95 15.71
C GLU A 75 -11.16 -6.39 15.13
N GLU A 76 -11.36 -6.18 13.83
CA GLU A 76 -12.60 -6.48 13.11
C GLU A 76 -12.96 -7.98 13.14
N ILE A 77 -11.96 -8.84 13.28
CA ILE A 77 -12.16 -10.29 13.36
C ILE A 77 -11.81 -10.87 14.73
N SER A 78 -11.67 -10.02 15.75
CA SER A 78 -11.35 -10.45 17.12
C SER A 78 -12.35 -11.44 17.70
N GLY A 79 -13.62 -11.33 17.29
CA GLY A 79 -14.69 -12.26 17.69
C GLY A 79 -14.73 -13.58 16.91
N VAL A 80 -13.90 -13.74 15.85
CA VAL A 80 -13.85 -14.96 15.05
C VAL A 80 -13.08 -16.06 15.80
N LYS A 81 -13.55 -17.30 15.73
CA LYS A 81 -12.94 -18.46 16.42
C LYS A 81 -11.51 -18.69 15.95
N THR A 82 -10.60 -18.94 16.90
CA THR A 82 -9.23 -19.33 16.57
C THR A 82 -9.13 -20.82 16.29
N VAL A 83 -8.35 -21.16 15.26
CA VAL A 83 -8.11 -22.55 14.84
C VAL A 83 -6.63 -22.95 15.02
N GLY A 84 -5.95 -22.34 15.98
CA GLY A 84 -4.54 -22.58 16.27
C GLY A 84 -3.62 -21.65 15.52
N SER A 85 -2.30 -21.86 15.63
CA SER A 85 -1.32 -21.01 14.95
C SER A 85 -1.22 -21.34 13.46
N LYS A 86 -0.78 -20.37 12.66
CA LYS A 86 -0.58 -20.57 11.21
C LYS A 86 0.45 -21.69 10.90
N LEU A 87 1.38 -21.92 11.80
CA LEU A 87 2.40 -22.97 11.64
C LEU A 87 1.92 -24.34 12.14
N LYS A 88 0.86 -24.38 12.94
CA LYS A 88 0.27 -25.62 13.49
C LYS A 88 -1.24 -25.44 13.67
N PRO A 89 -2.00 -25.42 12.57
CA PRO A 89 -3.46 -25.30 12.66
C PRO A 89 -4.09 -26.56 13.24
N ASP A 90 -5.20 -26.36 13.93
CA ASP A 90 -5.97 -27.42 14.62
C ASP A 90 -7.01 -27.98 13.66
N LEU A 91 -6.75 -29.15 13.12
CA LEU A 91 -7.60 -29.83 12.11
C LEU A 91 -9.02 -30.13 12.64
N GLU A 92 -9.17 -30.41 13.94
CA GLU A 92 -10.49 -30.69 14.52
C GLU A 92 -11.35 -29.43 14.55
N LYS A 93 -10.75 -28.31 14.95
CA LYS A 93 -11.43 -27.00 14.97
C LYS A 93 -11.77 -26.56 13.54
N ILE A 94 -10.86 -26.77 12.57
CA ILE A 94 -11.08 -26.46 11.16
C ILE A 94 -12.26 -27.30 10.63
N SER A 95 -12.25 -28.61 10.86
CA SER A 95 -13.29 -29.53 10.42
C SER A 95 -14.67 -29.14 10.98
N ALA A 96 -14.71 -28.74 12.25
CA ALA A 96 -15.96 -28.32 12.92
C ALA A 96 -16.58 -27.06 12.27
N LEU A 97 -15.78 -26.24 11.58
CA LEU A 97 -16.24 -25.03 10.88
C LEU A 97 -16.67 -25.33 9.45
N SER A 98 -16.30 -26.52 8.91
CA SER A 98 -16.65 -26.94 7.53
C SER A 98 -16.37 -25.84 6.48
N PRO A 99 -15.11 -25.37 6.34
CA PRO A 99 -14.81 -24.28 5.42
C PRO A 99 -14.91 -24.69 3.96
N ASP A 100 -15.30 -23.75 3.10
CA ASP A 100 -15.22 -23.91 1.63
C ASP A 100 -13.78 -23.72 1.15
N VAL A 101 -13.04 -22.80 1.80
CA VAL A 101 -11.66 -22.44 1.42
C VAL A 101 -10.88 -22.08 2.69
N ILE A 102 -9.61 -22.44 2.70
CA ILE A 102 -8.63 -21.99 3.71
C ILE A 102 -7.57 -21.16 2.99
N PHE A 103 -7.33 -19.95 3.46
CA PHE A 103 -6.25 -19.10 2.98
C PHE A 103 -5.04 -19.25 3.89
N ALA A 104 -3.86 -19.41 3.29
CA ALA A 104 -2.60 -19.57 4.01
C ALA A 104 -1.46 -18.84 3.30
N ASP A 105 -0.34 -18.67 3.97
CA ASP A 105 0.88 -18.14 3.37
C ASP A 105 1.67 -19.26 2.67
N SER A 106 2.42 -18.91 1.63
CA SER A 106 3.24 -19.84 0.86
C SER A 106 4.41 -20.43 1.70
N ASP A 107 4.74 -19.82 2.83
CA ASP A 107 5.77 -20.30 3.76
C ASP A 107 5.23 -21.28 4.81
N MET A 108 3.95 -21.61 4.75
CA MET A 108 3.37 -22.65 5.61
C MET A 108 4.19 -23.96 5.50
N PRO A 109 4.54 -24.59 6.64
CA PRO A 109 5.30 -25.85 6.59
C PRO A 109 4.61 -26.89 5.71
N LYS A 110 5.37 -27.48 4.79
CA LYS A 110 4.85 -28.47 3.81
C LYS A 110 4.07 -29.61 4.47
N GLU A 111 4.53 -30.04 5.65
CA GLU A 111 3.85 -31.08 6.43
C GLU A 111 2.43 -30.65 6.82
N GLN A 112 2.24 -29.40 7.23
CA GLN A 112 0.93 -28.90 7.64
C GLN A 112 0.02 -28.72 6.41
N LEU A 113 0.57 -28.18 5.33
CA LEU A 113 -0.16 -28.05 4.06
C LEU A 113 -0.62 -29.43 3.55
N SER A 114 0.26 -30.45 3.62
CA SER A 114 -0.11 -31.82 3.24
C SER A 114 -1.24 -32.35 4.10
N LYS A 115 -1.17 -32.19 5.43
CA LYS A 115 -2.22 -32.62 6.37
C LYS A 115 -3.57 -31.99 6.04
N LEU A 116 -3.59 -30.69 5.76
CA LEU A 116 -4.82 -29.97 5.37
C LEU A 116 -5.40 -30.54 4.08
N ASN A 117 -4.56 -30.71 3.05
CA ASN A 117 -4.99 -31.26 1.75
C ASN A 117 -5.47 -32.71 1.86
N GLU A 118 -4.75 -33.56 2.61
CA GLU A 118 -5.12 -34.97 2.85
C GLU A 118 -6.43 -35.09 3.62
N SER A 119 -6.76 -34.06 4.44
CA SER A 119 -8.05 -33.97 5.14
C SER A 119 -9.18 -33.49 4.23
N GLY A 120 -8.89 -33.21 2.96
CA GLY A 120 -9.91 -32.85 1.97
C GLY A 120 -10.23 -31.35 1.90
N PHE A 121 -9.47 -30.50 2.58
CA PHE A 121 -9.69 -29.04 2.56
C PHE A 121 -9.12 -28.43 1.27
N THR A 122 -9.80 -27.41 0.75
CA THR A 122 -9.28 -26.57 -0.34
C THR A 122 -8.41 -25.48 0.29
N VAL A 123 -7.09 -25.60 0.14
CA VAL A 123 -6.15 -24.63 0.71
C VAL A 123 -5.53 -23.81 -0.42
N ILE A 124 -5.67 -22.50 -0.34
CA ILE A 124 -5.04 -21.55 -1.28
C ILE A 124 -3.88 -20.87 -0.55
N THR A 125 -2.67 -21.03 -1.10
CA THR A 125 -1.49 -20.35 -0.55
C THR A 125 -1.14 -19.15 -1.43
N PHE A 126 -0.91 -18.01 -0.80
CA PHE A 126 -0.45 -16.81 -1.49
C PHE A 126 0.99 -16.48 -1.09
N VAL A 127 1.75 -16.04 -2.07
CA VAL A 127 3.10 -15.49 -1.84
C VAL A 127 2.91 -14.02 -1.42
N PRO A 128 3.50 -13.60 -0.31
CA PRO A 128 3.43 -12.18 0.06
C PRO A 128 3.98 -11.28 -1.04
N ALA A 129 3.34 -10.16 -1.26
CA ALA A 129 3.78 -9.19 -2.26
C ALA A 129 5.13 -8.59 -1.87
N THR A 130 5.98 -8.35 -2.86
CA THR A 130 7.30 -7.70 -2.66
C THR A 130 7.32 -6.27 -3.20
N SER A 131 6.17 -5.79 -3.71
CA SER A 131 6.05 -4.44 -4.27
C SER A 131 4.60 -3.95 -4.12
N MET A 132 4.39 -2.67 -4.28
CA MET A 132 3.03 -2.09 -4.25
C MET A 132 2.17 -2.62 -5.40
N SER A 133 2.74 -2.84 -6.58
CA SER A 133 1.99 -3.47 -7.68
C SER A 133 1.62 -4.93 -7.34
N GLY A 134 2.52 -5.65 -6.66
CA GLY A 134 2.23 -7.01 -6.18
C GLY A 134 1.11 -7.04 -5.14
N ILE A 135 0.96 -5.97 -4.33
CA ILE A 135 -0.18 -5.84 -3.40
C ILE A 135 -1.49 -5.74 -4.21
N SER A 136 -1.50 -4.95 -5.28
CA SER A 136 -2.69 -4.82 -6.13
C SER A 136 -3.08 -6.19 -6.74
N ASP A 137 -2.09 -6.94 -7.24
CA ASP A 137 -2.32 -8.29 -7.78
C ASP A 137 -2.85 -9.23 -6.69
N LEU A 138 -2.30 -9.15 -5.48
CA LEU A 138 -2.71 -9.98 -4.35
C LEU A 138 -4.17 -9.70 -3.95
N PHE A 139 -4.52 -8.41 -3.83
CA PHE A 139 -5.89 -7.96 -3.57
C PHE A 139 -6.85 -8.45 -4.65
N GLY A 140 -6.48 -8.27 -5.93
CA GLY A 140 -7.27 -8.73 -7.08
C GLY A 140 -7.50 -10.24 -7.04
N ASN A 141 -6.47 -11.01 -6.72
CA ASN A 141 -6.57 -12.48 -6.63
C ASN A 141 -7.46 -12.94 -5.46
N VAL A 142 -7.31 -12.31 -4.28
CA VAL A 142 -8.16 -12.61 -3.12
C VAL A 142 -9.61 -12.23 -3.44
N GLY A 143 -9.83 -11.05 -4.02
CA GLY A 143 -11.15 -10.61 -4.46
C GLY A 143 -11.78 -11.60 -5.46
N ALA A 144 -11.01 -12.03 -6.46
CA ALA A 144 -11.48 -13.01 -7.46
C ALA A 144 -11.95 -14.31 -6.80
N VAL A 145 -11.20 -14.86 -5.86
CA VAL A 145 -11.61 -16.04 -5.10
C VAL A 145 -12.96 -15.79 -4.41
N MET A 146 -13.11 -14.63 -3.77
CA MET A 146 -14.26 -14.33 -2.92
C MET A 146 -15.54 -13.95 -3.68
N ALA A 147 -15.42 -13.32 -4.85
CA ALA A 147 -16.59 -12.74 -5.56
C ALA A 147 -16.53 -12.87 -7.09
N GLY A 148 -15.57 -13.65 -7.63
CA GLY A 148 -15.52 -13.97 -9.08
C GLY A 148 -14.42 -13.25 -9.84
N GLU A 149 -14.09 -13.79 -11.01
CA GLU A 149 -12.93 -13.38 -11.83
C GLU A 149 -13.02 -11.93 -12.30
N THR A 150 -14.21 -11.41 -12.51
CA THR A 150 -14.41 -10.02 -12.94
C THR A 150 -14.76 -9.14 -11.75
N THR A 151 -15.91 -9.36 -11.13
CA THR A 151 -16.43 -8.54 -10.04
C THR A 151 -15.52 -8.56 -8.82
N GLY A 152 -15.08 -9.75 -8.41
CA GLY A 152 -14.23 -9.90 -7.23
C GLY A 152 -12.85 -9.30 -7.43
N ARG A 153 -12.27 -9.51 -8.61
CA ARG A 153 -10.97 -8.93 -8.97
C ARG A 153 -11.03 -7.40 -8.95
N GLU A 154 -12.07 -6.84 -9.56
CA GLU A 154 -12.30 -5.38 -9.58
C GLU A 154 -12.42 -4.81 -8.15
N ILE A 155 -13.17 -5.50 -7.27
CA ILE A 155 -13.26 -5.12 -5.84
C ILE A 155 -11.87 -5.08 -5.20
N GLY A 156 -11.07 -6.12 -5.40
CA GLY A 156 -9.71 -6.19 -4.84
C GLY A 156 -8.82 -5.08 -5.36
N GLU A 157 -8.75 -4.91 -6.66
CA GLU A 157 -7.92 -3.89 -7.31
C GLU A 157 -8.33 -2.47 -6.89
N GLU A 158 -9.64 -2.20 -6.78
CA GLU A 158 -10.16 -0.90 -6.31
C GLU A 158 -9.76 -0.63 -4.85
N ARG A 159 -9.75 -1.66 -4.01
CA ARG A 159 -9.32 -1.53 -2.62
C ARG A 159 -7.81 -1.27 -2.52
N ALA A 160 -7.01 -1.96 -3.33
CA ALA A 160 -5.56 -1.71 -3.39
C ALA A 160 -5.26 -0.29 -3.91
N GLU A 161 -6.04 0.20 -4.89
CA GLU A 161 -5.92 1.59 -5.36
C GLU A 161 -6.27 2.58 -4.24
N THR A 162 -7.34 2.32 -3.50
CA THR A 162 -7.74 3.15 -2.35
C THR A 162 -6.62 3.21 -1.30
N LEU A 163 -6.03 2.07 -0.99
CA LEU A 163 -4.89 1.97 -0.06
C LEU A 163 -3.74 2.89 -0.52
N SER A 164 -3.35 2.76 -1.79
CA SER A 164 -2.24 3.53 -2.37
C SER A 164 -2.54 5.04 -2.37
N VAL A 165 -3.75 5.42 -2.77
CA VAL A 165 -4.18 6.84 -2.76
C VAL A 165 -4.14 7.41 -1.34
N THR A 166 -4.61 6.64 -0.35
CA THR A 166 -4.60 7.07 1.05
C THR A 166 -3.17 7.32 1.54
N MET A 167 -2.24 6.44 1.18
CA MET A 167 -0.83 6.59 1.55
C MET A 167 -0.19 7.83 0.89
N ASP A 168 -0.51 8.07 -0.39
CA ASP A 168 -0.06 9.27 -1.12
C ASP A 168 -0.62 10.55 -0.47
N ASP A 169 -1.89 10.54 -0.07
CA ASP A 169 -2.54 11.69 0.58
C ASP A 169 -1.92 11.95 1.96
N LEU A 170 -1.62 10.91 2.72
CA LEU A 170 -0.88 11.02 4.00
C LEU A 170 0.49 11.66 3.78
N GLN A 171 1.23 11.23 2.75
CA GLN A 171 2.51 11.82 2.41
C GLN A 171 2.41 13.33 2.16
N ARG A 172 1.34 13.78 1.49
CA ARG A 172 1.11 15.21 1.19
C ARG A 172 0.91 16.06 2.44
N LEU A 173 0.54 15.47 3.57
CA LEU A 173 0.41 16.19 4.84
C LEU A 173 1.77 16.52 5.45
N ILE A 174 2.83 15.83 5.05
CA ILE A 174 4.17 16.00 5.61
C ILE A 174 4.79 17.30 5.06
N PRO A 175 5.36 18.15 5.94
CA PRO A 175 6.02 19.37 5.47
C PRO A 175 7.20 19.06 4.55
N GLU A 176 7.32 19.80 3.46
CA GLU A 176 8.48 19.70 2.57
C GLU A 176 9.78 19.93 3.34
N SER A 177 10.74 19.05 3.15
CA SER A 177 12.07 19.17 3.72
C SER A 177 13.12 18.80 2.66
N LYS A 178 14.19 19.60 2.62
CA LYS A 178 15.34 19.29 1.76
C LYS A 178 16.33 18.34 2.43
N VAL A 179 16.10 18.04 3.71
CA VAL A 179 16.98 17.16 4.50
C VAL A 179 16.26 15.82 4.66
N LEU A 180 16.86 14.79 4.11
CA LEU A 180 16.37 13.42 4.30
C LEU A 180 16.67 12.97 5.72
N VAL A 181 15.68 12.40 6.36
CA VAL A 181 15.79 11.83 7.70
C VAL A 181 16.18 10.35 7.53
N THR A 182 17.05 9.85 8.40
CA THR A 182 17.41 8.43 8.43
C THR A 182 16.65 7.72 9.54
N ALA A 183 16.08 6.57 9.24
CA ALA A 183 15.26 5.82 10.19
C ALA A 183 15.39 4.32 9.94
N CYS A 184 14.93 3.51 10.89
CA CYS A 184 14.83 2.07 10.73
C CYS A 184 13.73 1.52 11.64
N TYR A 185 13.33 0.27 11.35
CA TYR A 185 12.46 -0.51 12.24
C TYR A 185 13.22 -1.78 12.67
N LEU A 186 13.24 -2.04 13.98
CA LEU A 186 13.94 -3.18 14.59
C LEU A 186 12.95 -4.12 15.27
N TYR A 187 13.01 -5.39 14.95
CA TYR A 187 12.18 -6.44 15.56
C TYR A 187 12.69 -6.83 16.95
N ASP A 188 13.97 -6.59 17.21
CA ASP A 188 14.63 -6.98 18.48
C ASP A 188 15.82 -6.07 18.82
N GLU A 189 16.37 -6.27 20.01
CA GLU A 189 17.54 -5.56 20.49
C GLU A 189 18.88 -6.05 19.90
N LYS A 190 18.85 -7.04 19.01
CA LYS A 190 20.04 -7.55 18.31
C LYS A 190 20.25 -6.84 16.96
N GLY A 191 19.19 -6.16 16.47
CA GLY A 191 19.26 -5.44 15.21
C GLY A 191 18.58 -6.15 14.04
N THR A 192 17.79 -7.20 14.31
CA THR A 192 16.92 -7.77 13.29
C THR A 192 15.96 -6.68 12.82
N SER A 193 15.90 -6.43 11.53
CA SER A 193 15.30 -5.21 11.00
C SER A 193 14.35 -5.44 9.83
N LEU A 194 13.49 -4.48 9.62
CA LEU A 194 12.59 -4.42 8.45
C LEU A 194 13.39 -4.00 7.21
N LYS A 195 13.40 -4.85 6.20
CA LYS A 195 14.10 -4.58 4.93
C LYS A 195 13.44 -3.45 4.14
N ASP A 196 14.26 -2.67 3.46
CA ASP A 196 13.78 -1.57 2.60
C ASP A 196 13.13 -2.04 1.29
N ASP A 197 13.39 -3.28 0.87
CA ASP A 197 12.84 -3.85 -0.38
C ASP A 197 11.48 -4.56 -0.20
N THR A 198 10.80 -4.33 0.91
CA THR A 198 9.45 -4.86 1.18
C THR A 198 8.42 -3.72 1.10
N PRO A 199 7.13 -4.01 0.85
CA PRO A 199 6.09 -2.97 0.89
C PRO A 199 6.10 -2.16 2.18
N SER A 200 6.25 -2.82 3.33
CA SER A 200 6.34 -2.15 4.65
C SER A 200 7.61 -1.32 4.78
N GLY A 201 8.73 -1.80 4.24
CA GLY A 201 9.99 -1.04 4.20
C GLY A 201 9.89 0.23 3.37
N LYS A 202 9.03 0.23 2.36
CA LYS A 202 8.77 1.41 1.51
C LYS A 202 7.97 2.50 2.22
N LEU A 203 7.37 2.21 3.38
CA LEU A 203 6.68 3.25 4.17
C LEU A 203 7.62 4.42 4.52
N PHE A 204 8.91 4.14 4.68
CA PHE A 204 9.88 5.20 4.96
C PHE A 204 9.99 6.22 3.81
N GLU A 205 9.77 5.80 2.57
CA GLU A 205 9.78 6.71 1.42
C GLU A 205 8.59 7.69 1.50
N TYR A 206 7.42 7.21 1.93
CA TYR A 206 6.25 8.06 2.18
C TYR A 206 6.51 9.09 3.29
N LEU A 207 7.44 8.80 4.20
CA LEU A 207 7.82 9.70 5.30
C LEU A 207 8.92 10.70 4.90
N ASN A 208 9.34 10.73 3.65
CA ASN A 208 10.53 11.47 3.20
C ASN A 208 11.77 11.06 4.03
N ALA A 209 11.83 9.77 4.40
CA ALA A 209 12.91 9.19 5.19
C ALA A 209 13.60 8.06 4.42
N VAL A 210 14.85 7.81 4.79
CA VAL A 210 15.62 6.68 4.25
C VAL A 210 15.61 5.55 5.28
N ASN A 211 15.07 4.39 4.88
CA ASN A 211 15.26 3.16 5.66
C ASN A 211 16.71 2.73 5.51
N VAL A 212 17.45 2.74 6.60
CA VAL A 212 18.89 2.42 6.57
C VAL A 212 19.17 0.90 6.69
N CYS A 213 18.13 0.09 6.85
CA CYS A 213 18.25 -1.36 7.01
C CYS A 213 18.07 -2.08 5.67
N LYS A 214 19.13 -2.63 5.12
CA LYS A 214 19.13 -3.32 3.83
C LYS A 214 19.02 -4.85 3.96
N ALA A 215 19.61 -5.42 5.01
CA ALA A 215 19.76 -6.88 5.14
C ALA A 215 18.57 -7.58 5.81
N GLY A 216 17.94 -6.96 6.78
CA GLY A 216 16.83 -7.56 7.52
C GLY A 216 17.24 -8.58 8.60
N VAL A 217 18.49 -8.97 8.64
CA VAL A 217 19.02 -9.96 9.62
C VAL A 217 19.98 -9.30 10.61
N ALA A 218 20.07 -9.90 11.79
CA ALA A 218 20.98 -9.45 12.84
C ALA A 218 22.29 -10.23 12.78
N ASP A 219 23.19 -9.81 11.92
CA ASP A 219 24.57 -10.31 11.92
C ASP A 219 25.55 -9.15 12.12
N ASP A 220 26.80 -9.44 12.32
CA ASP A 220 27.83 -8.43 12.61
C ASP A 220 27.96 -7.40 11.48
N GLU A 221 27.84 -7.82 10.23
CA GLU A 221 27.94 -6.93 9.08
C GLU A 221 26.73 -5.98 9.02
N ALA A 222 25.53 -6.50 9.14
CA ALA A 222 24.28 -5.71 9.14
C ALA A 222 24.26 -4.73 10.33
N PHE A 223 24.68 -5.17 11.51
CA PHE A 223 24.74 -4.30 12.69
C PHE A 223 25.79 -3.20 12.53
N ASN A 224 26.96 -3.51 11.96
CA ASN A 224 27.98 -2.49 11.67
C ASN A 224 27.51 -1.49 10.62
N ALA A 225 26.77 -1.93 9.60
CA ALA A 225 26.15 -1.05 8.61
C ALA A 225 25.12 -0.12 9.28
N LEU A 226 24.27 -0.67 10.14
CA LEU A 226 23.29 0.11 10.92
C LEU A 226 23.97 1.15 11.81
N LYS A 227 25.06 0.76 12.48
CA LYS A 227 25.85 1.66 13.34
C LYS A 227 26.48 2.78 12.52
N LEU A 228 27.01 2.47 11.34
CA LEU A 228 27.61 3.46 10.44
C LEU A 228 26.55 4.44 9.91
N ALA A 229 25.37 3.94 9.56
CA ALA A 229 24.24 4.74 9.09
C ALA A 229 23.67 5.64 10.19
N ASN A 230 23.77 5.21 11.46
CA ASN A 230 23.44 5.99 12.65
C ASN A 230 22.07 6.67 12.55
N PRO A 231 20.96 5.93 12.48
CA PRO A 231 19.64 6.50 12.23
C PRO A 231 19.23 7.55 13.26
N GLN A 232 18.49 8.55 12.78
CA GLN A 232 17.92 9.62 13.59
C GLN A 232 16.67 9.15 14.34
N TYR A 233 15.93 8.20 13.78
CA TYR A 233 14.76 7.57 14.39
C TYR A 233 14.92 6.06 14.37
N ILE A 234 14.55 5.41 15.48
CA ILE A 234 14.41 3.96 15.56
C ILE A 234 12.96 3.68 15.96
N PHE A 235 12.26 2.98 15.10
CA PHE A 235 11.00 2.33 15.44
C PHE A 235 11.36 0.90 15.85
N CYS A 236 10.62 0.32 16.76
CA CYS A 236 10.90 -1.05 17.20
C CYS A 236 9.63 -1.74 17.69
N ASP A 237 9.67 -3.06 17.73
CA ASP A 237 8.53 -3.84 18.20
C ASP A 237 8.22 -3.56 19.67
N ILE A 238 7.00 -3.88 20.07
CA ILE A 238 6.50 -3.69 21.43
C ILE A 238 7.37 -4.47 22.42
N GLY A 239 7.82 -3.79 23.47
CA GLY A 239 8.70 -4.37 24.52
C GLY A 239 10.19 -4.35 24.16
N VAL A 240 10.57 -3.78 23.00
CA VAL A 240 11.97 -3.72 22.55
C VAL A 240 12.65 -2.39 22.91
N LYS A 241 11.90 -1.30 22.98
CA LYS A 241 12.41 0.06 23.26
C LYS A 241 13.34 0.11 24.46
N ASP A 242 12.87 -0.39 25.59
CA ASP A 242 13.64 -0.36 26.85
C ASP A 242 14.95 -1.14 26.75
N LYS A 243 14.95 -2.21 25.99
CA LYS A 243 16.15 -3.02 25.74
C LYS A 243 17.16 -2.24 24.89
N ILE A 244 16.69 -1.58 23.82
CA ILE A 244 17.53 -0.73 22.96
C ILE A 244 18.10 0.43 23.79
N MET A 245 17.26 1.14 24.54
CA MET A 245 17.65 2.33 25.32
C MET A 245 18.70 2.03 26.40
N LYS A 246 18.72 0.79 26.91
CA LYS A 246 19.66 0.34 27.96
C LYS A 246 20.87 -0.41 27.40
N SER A 247 20.89 -0.71 26.11
CA SER A 247 21.93 -1.53 25.48
C SER A 247 23.22 -0.76 25.24
N GLU A 248 24.34 -1.34 25.65
CA GLU A 248 25.67 -0.82 25.35
C GLU A 248 25.94 -0.79 23.83
N LEU A 249 25.29 -1.69 23.05
CA LEU A 249 25.43 -1.74 21.60
C LEU A 249 24.86 -0.49 20.92
N PHE A 250 23.77 0.06 21.48
CA PHE A 250 23.04 1.18 20.88
C PHE A 250 23.32 2.53 21.51
N LYS A 251 24.09 2.60 22.61
CA LYS A 251 24.29 3.84 23.40
C LYS A 251 24.80 5.03 22.58
N ASP A 252 25.53 4.77 21.50
CA ASP A 252 26.12 5.81 20.66
C ASP A 252 25.23 6.24 19.49
N PHE A 253 24.13 5.55 19.25
CA PHE A 253 23.19 5.90 18.19
C PHE A 253 22.52 7.26 18.43
N SER A 254 22.40 8.04 17.36
CA SER A 254 21.71 9.35 17.39
C SER A 254 20.31 9.25 17.94
N ALA A 255 19.55 8.23 17.49
CA ALA A 255 18.18 7.99 17.96
C ALA A 255 18.12 7.77 19.48
N VAL A 256 19.07 7.00 20.04
CA VAL A 256 19.12 6.72 21.48
C VAL A 256 19.49 7.98 22.27
N LYS A 257 20.55 8.70 21.86
CA LYS A 257 20.99 9.95 22.51
C LYS A 257 19.89 11.02 22.53
N ASN A 258 19.09 11.07 21.46
CA ASN A 258 18.03 12.06 21.29
C ASN A 258 16.65 11.55 21.75
N LYS A 259 16.58 10.33 22.31
CA LYS A 259 15.33 9.67 22.76
C LYS A 259 14.30 9.50 21.65
N GLN A 260 14.76 9.30 20.42
CA GLN A 260 13.94 9.09 19.23
C GLN A 260 13.81 7.58 18.95
N VAL A 261 13.41 6.81 19.97
CA VAL A 261 13.13 5.37 19.89
C VAL A 261 11.67 5.17 20.26
N TYR A 262 10.90 4.56 19.36
CA TYR A 262 9.44 4.45 19.47
C TYR A 262 8.97 3.02 19.21
N GLU A 263 7.99 2.58 19.97
CA GLU A 263 7.37 1.27 19.79
C GLU A 263 6.19 1.33 18.84
N LEU A 264 6.19 0.44 17.84
CA LEU A 264 5.07 0.17 16.95
C LEU A 264 4.99 -1.35 16.78
N SER A 265 3.79 -1.89 16.79
CA SER A 265 3.60 -3.34 16.67
C SER A 265 4.17 -3.87 15.34
N SER A 266 4.97 -4.95 15.43
CA SER A 266 5.49 -5.65 14.24
C SER A 266 4.38 -6.22 13.36
N GLU A 267 3.18 -6.43 13.91
CA GLU A 267 2.01 -6.89 13.15
C GLU A 267 1.63 -5.91 12.03
N LEU A 268 1.80 -4.60 12.25
CA LEU A 268 1.51 -3.58 11.24
C LEU A 268 2.42 -3.71 10.00
N PHE A 269 3.63 -4.22 10.21
CA PHE A 269 4.64 -4.35 9.16
C PHE A 269 4.67 -5.72 8.50
N SER A 270 3.99 -6.72 9.09
CA SER A 270 3.87 -8.07 8.51
C SER A 270 2.70 -8.17 7.55
N ARG A 271 1.70 -7.32 7.69
CA ARG A 271 0.45 -7.33 6.93
C ARG A 271 0.55 -6.49 5.65
N GLN A 272 -0.32 -6.79 4.68
CA GLN A 272 -0.28 -6.14 3.35
C GLN A 272 -1.63 -5.55 2.94
N GLY A 273 -2.37 -5.01 3.89
CA GLY A 273 -3.64 -4.33 3.69
C GLY A 273 -3.69 -3.00 4.41
N ASN A 274 -4.80 -2.71 5.07
CA ASN A 274 -5.02 -1.44 5.79
C ASN A 274 -3.98 -1.18 6.87
N SER A 275 -3.34 -2.21 7.39
CA SER A 275 -2.26 -2.08 8.39
C SER A 275 -1.09 -1.22 7.89
N LEU A 276 -0.85 -1.17 6.57
CA LEU A 276 0.19 -0.29 5.99
C LEU A 276 -0.18 1.19 6.17
N VAL A 277 -1.45 1.54 6.02
CA VAL A 277 -1.96 2.91 6.26
C VAL A 277 -1.85 3.25 7.74
N GLU A 278 -2.22 2.30 8.61
CA GLU A 278 -2.12 2.47 10.06
C GLU A 278 -0.67 2.71 10.49
N ALA A 279 0.26 1.85 10.03
CA ALA A 279 1.69 2.01 10.30
C ALA A 279 2.20 3.38 9.84
N LEU A 280 1.84 3.79 8.62
CA LEU A 280 2.27 5.08 8.05
C LEU A 280 1.71 6.24 8.89
N THR A 281 0.44 6.17 9.29
CA THR A 281 -0.22 7.19 10.13
C THR A 281 0.52 7.36 11.46
N ASP A 282 0.78 6.25 12.16
CA ASP A 282 1.49 6.26 13.44
C ASP A 282 2.90 6.84 13.29
N MET A 283 3.61 6.46 12.23
CA MET A 283 4.95 6.95 11.96
C MET A 283 4.94 8.47 11.66
N ILE A 284 3.94 8.95 10.91
CA ILE A 284 3.78 10.40 10.62
C ILE A 284 3.55 11.16 11.93
N GLU A 285 2.63 10.71 12.78
CA GLU A 285 2.33 11.38 14.06
C GLU A 285 3.57 11.47 14.97
N ILE A 286 4.42 10.44 14.92
CA ILE A 286 5.67 10.39 15.69
C ILE A 286 6.73 11.34 15.10
N MET A 287 6.96 11.26 13.81
CA MET A 287 8.05 12.03 13.15
C MET A 287 7.67 13.50 12.92
N TYR A 288 6.38 13.76 12.73
CA TYR A 288 5.86 15.08 12.38
C TYR A 288 4.72 15.49 13.31
N PRO A 289 4.99 15.72 14.61
CA PRO A 289 3.94 15.98 15.61
C PRO A 289 3.14 17.28 15.36
N SER A 290 3.56 18.10 14.41
CA SER A 290 2.79 19.27 13.96
C SER A 290 1.72 18.91 12.92
N VAL A 291 1.78 17.70 12.36
CA VAL A 291 0.78 17.18 11.44
C VAL A 291 -0.30 16.52 12.30
N SER A 292 -1.52 17.02 12.21
CA SER A 292 -2.66 16.43 12.92
C SER A 292 -3.54 15.72 11.89
N ILE A 293 -3.55 14.42 11.96
CA ILE A 293 -4.34 13.59 11.03
C ILE A 293 -5.76 13.46 11.58
N ASN A 294 -6.75 13.69 10.72
CA ASN A 294 -8.15 13.50 11.10
C ASN A 294 -8.46 12.00 11.11
N PRO A 295 -8.82 11.42 12.26
CA PRO A 295 -9.11 9.97 12.30
C PRO A 295 -10.33 9.54 11.48
N GLU A 296 -11.21 10.47 11.11
CA GLU A 296 -12.38 10.18 10.26
C GLU A 296 -12.07 10.35 8.76
N ASP A 297 -11.00 11.09 8.45
CA ASP A 297 -10.56 11.32 7.08
C ASP A 297 -9.05 11.60 7.12
N PRO A 298 -8.21 10.57 7.02
CA PRO A 298 -6.76 10.74 7.15
C PRO A 298 -6.13 11.58 6.04
N THR A 299 -6.87 11.86 4.98
CA THR A 299 -6.38 12.74 3.90
C THR A 299 -6.50 14.22 4.24
N LYS A 300 -7.10 14.56 5.37
CA LYS A 300 -7.32 15.95 5.81
C LYS A 300 -6.71 16.20 7.18
N ARG A 301 -6.12 17.38 7.33
CA ARG A 301 -5.70 17.86 8.66
C ARG A 301 -6.92 18.17 9.53
N THR A 302 -6.85 17.84 10.80
CA THR A 302 -7.88 18.30 11.74
C THR A 302 -7.81 19.84 11.85
N GLU A 303 -8.95 20.50 11.79
CA GLU A 303 -9.06 21.97 11.92
C GLU A 303 -8.79 22.48 13.36
N SER A 304 -8.04 21.80 14.15
CA SER A 304 -7.74 22.23 15.51
C SER A 304 -6.34 22.82 15.58
N SER A 305 -6.29 24.08 16.05
CA SER A 305 -5.11 24.89 16.45
C SER A 305 -4.37 25.59 15.31
N UNK A 306 -5.12 26.41 14.85
CA UNK A 306 -4.44 27.36 14.07
C UNK A 306 -4.27 28.68 14.77
N UNK A 307 -4.16 28.67 15.75
CA UNK A 307 -3.93 29.88 16.34
C UNK A 307 -2.54 30.05 16.82
N UNK A 308 -1.95 30.06 16.27
CA UNK A 308 -0.71 30.58 16.58
C UNK A 308 0.33 30.44 15.55
N UNK A 309 0.23 30.91 14.76
CA UNK A 309 1.32 31.18 13.97
C UNK A 309 0.96 31.72 12.68
N UNK A 310 0.37 32.54 12.92
CA UNK A 310 0.07 33.07 11.74
C UNK A 310 0.43 34.39 11.45
N UNK A 311 0.98 34.71 11.31
CA UNK A 311 0.99 35.99 10.83
C UNK A 311 1.72 36.08 9.56
N UNK A 312 1.40 35.71 8.95
CA UNK A 312 1.91 36.23 7.80
C UNK A 312 1.15 35.96 6.60
N UNK A 313 0.84 36.89 6.34
CA UNK A 313 0.48 37.34 5.24
C UNK A 313 -0.30 36.79 4.24
N UNK A 314 -1.14 37.16 4.31
CA UNK A 314 -1.88 37.06 3.37
C UNK A 314 -2.35 37.65 2.26
N UNK A 315 -2.31 37.74 1.58
CA UNK A 315 -3.14 38.31 0.65
C UNK A 315 -3.46 37.30 -0.33
N UNK A 316 -4.39 36.95 -0.13
CA UNK A 316 -4.94 36.14 -1.06
C UNK A 316 -5.70 36.87 -2.02
N UNK A 317 -5.32 36.86 -2.92
CA UNK A 317 -6.15 37.25 -3.95
C UNK A 317 -7.00 36.12 -4.37
N UNK A 318 -8.00 36.17 -4.17
CA UNK A 318 -8.89 35.28 -4.71
C UNK A 318 -8.86 35.43 -6.15
N SER A 319 -8.43 34.59 -6.88
CA SER A 319 -8.59 34.60 -8.32
C SER A 319 -9.86 33.83 -8.70
N LYS A 320 -10.77 34.53 -9.28
CA LYS A 320 -11.97 33.97 -9.93
C LYS A 320 -11.55 32.89 -10.92
N ALA A 321 -12.16 31.70 -10.80
CA ALA A 321 -12.06 30.67 -11.84
C ALA A 321 -12.73 31.19 -13.12
N GLU A 322 -11.95 31.59 -14.08
CA GLU A 322 -12.45 31.83 -15.44
C GLU A 322 -12.46 30.49 -16.18
N THR A 323 -13.65 30.06 -16.53
CA THR A 323 -13.88 28.98 -17.47
C THR A 323 -13.31 29.36 -18.82
N SER A 324 -12.11 28.91 -19.12
CA SER A 324 -11.56 29.10 -20.46
C SER A 324 -12.16 28.08 -21.42
N LYS A 325 -12.83 28.61 -22.44
CA LYS A 325 -13.28 27.84 -23.62
C LYS A 325 -12.07 27.16 -24.28
N ALA A 326 -12.22 25.86 -24.50
CA ALA A 326 -11.24 25.05 -25.21
C ALA A 326 -11.00 25.60 -26.63
N THR A 327 -9.84 26.18 -26.81
CA THR A 327 -9.35 26.48 -28.17
C THR A 327 -8.55 25.27 -28.63
N THR A 328 -8.99 24.63 -29.68
CA THR A 328 -8.27 23.53 -30.36
C THR A 328 -6.97 24.06 -30.99
N SER A 329 -5.94 24.20 -30.19
CA SER A 329 -4.59 24.47 -30.70
C SER A 329 -3.96 23.15 -31.16
N LYS A 330 -3.37 23.14 -32.35
CA LYS A 330 -2.62 21.99 -32.86
C LYS A 330 -1.47 21.65 -31.91
N VAL A 331 -1.47 20.41 -31.38
CA VAL A 331 -0.39 19.88 -30.55
C VAL A 331 0.90 19.87 -31.38
N LYS A 332 1.96 20.41 -30.82
CA LYS A 332 3.30 20.36 -31.43
C LYS A 332 4.07 19.14 -30.89
N ALA A 333 4.94 18.57 -31.69
CA ALA A 333 5.87 17.55 -31.23
C ALA A 333 6.81 18.16 -30.18
N ASP A 334 7.16 17.33 -29.17
CA ASP A 334 8.10 17.72 -28.13
C ASP A 334 9.35 16.86 -28.24
N THR A 335 10.50 17.49 -28.35
CA THR A 335 11.80 16.83 -28.53
C THR A 335 12.66 16.87 -27.27
N SER A 336 12.07 17.26 -26.14
CA SER A 336 12.79 17.37 -24.86
C SER A 336 13.28 16.02 -24.32
N LEU A 337 12.63 14.91 -24.72
CA LEU A 337 13.00 13.55 -24.33
C LEU A 337 13.48 12.76 -25.57
N LYS A 338 14.71 12.25 -25.50
CA LYS A 338 15.26 11.36 -26.54
C LYS A 338 14.78 9.93 -26.26
N ILE A 339 13.71 9.51 -26.92
CA ILE A 339 13.05 8.23 -26.68
C ILE A 339 13.82 7.09 -27.36
N THR A 340 14.19 6.05 -26.60
CA THR A 340 14.83 4.83 -27.06
C THR A 340 13.90 3.63 -26.88
N LYS A 341 14.13 2.53 -27.60
CA LYS A 341 13.24 1.36 -27.61
C LYS A 341 13.16 0.63 -26.24
N ASP A 342 14.21 0.77 -25.47
CA ASP A 342 14.33 0.16 -24.13
C ASP A 342 13.81 1.07 -23.00
N MET A 343 13.38 2.28 -23.36
CA MET A 343 12.88 3.24 -22.37
C MET A 343 11.50 2.81 -21.85
N PHE A 344 11.40 2.76 -20.55
CA PHE A 344 10.19 2.33 -19.83
C PHE A 344 10.15 3.05 -18.49
N PHE A 345 9.00 3.60 -18.13
CA PHE A 345 8.75 4.20 -16.82
C PHE A 345 7.46 3.64 -16.24
N GLU A 346 7.51 3.31 -14.96
CA GLU A 346 6.37 2.78 -14.24
C GLU A 346 6.28 3.36 -12.83
N PHE A 347 5.23 3.04 -12.14
CA PHE A 347 5.01 3.49 -10.76
C PHE A 347 6.22 3.15 -9.88
N GLY A 348 6.67 4.13 -9.13
CA GLY A 348 7.82 4.01 -8.23
C GLY A 348 9.14 4.52 -8.81
N ASP A 349 9.23 4.69 -10.13
CA ASP A 349 10.47 5.21 -10.76
C ASP A 349 10.76 6.65 -10.34
N ILE A 350 12.05 6.96 -10.09
CA ILE A 350 12.54 8.33 -9.83
C ILE A 350 13.65 8.62 -10.85
N LYS A 351 13.38 9.48 -11.82
CA LYS A 351 14.33 9.82 -12.91
C LYS A 351 14.03 11.23 -13.43
N ASP A 352 15.06 11.97 -13.82
CA ASP A 352 14.87 13.30 -14.45
C ASP A 352 14.06 13.24 -15.74
N ASP A 353 14.11 12.12 -16.46
CA ASP A 353 13.31 11.95 -17.67
C ASP A 353 11.80 11.89 -17.36
N ILE A 354 11.42 11.49 -16.14
CA ILE A 354 10.02 11.51 -15.70
C ILE A 354 9.51 12.96 -15.59
N LYS A 355 10.35 13.91 -15.16
CA LYS A 355 9.99 15.34 -15.18
C LYS A 355 9.59 15.79 -16.58
N LYS A 356 10.30 15.28 -17.62
CA LYS A 356 9.98 15.59 -19.02
C LYS A 356 8.62 14.99 -19.41
N VAL A 357 8.32 13.76 -18.92
CA VAL A 357 7.02 13.11 -19.12
C VAL A 357 5.91 13.94 -18.45
N GLN A 358 6.12 14.34 -17.19
CA GLN A 358 5.16 15.16 -16.41
C GLN A 358 4.92 16.51 -17.09
N ASN A 359 5.98 17.20 -17.56
CA ASN A 359 5.88 18.45 -18.32
C ASN A 359 5.07 18.24 -19.61
N ARG A 360 5.33 17.12 -20.30
CA ARG A 360 4.61 16.82 -21.54
C ARG A 360 3.14 16.52 -21.29
N LEU A 361 2.83 15.77 -20.24
CA LEU A 361 1.44 15.48 -19.82
C LEU A 361 0.71 16.77 -19.43
N GLU A 362 1.40 17.70 -18.76
CA GLU A 362 0.84 19.03 -18.44
C GLU A 362 0.53 19.81 -19.71
N ALA A 363 1.49 19.88 -20.63
CA ALA A 363 1.32 20.57 -21.93
C ALA A 363 0.16 19.97 -22.76
N LEU A 364 -0.16 18.70 -22.51
CA LEU A 364 -1.28 18.00 -23.13
C LEU A 364 -2.57 18.08 -22.32
N GLY A 365 -2.55 18.68 -21.15
CA GLY A 365 -3.72 18.88 -20.27
C GLY A 365 -4.10 17.69 -19.38
N TYR A 366 -3.23 16.69 -19.24
CA TYR A 366 -3.50 15.49 -18.40
C TYR A 366 -2.86 15.60 -17.02
N PHE A 367 -2.02 16.60 -16.74
CA PHE A 367 -1.26 16.71 -15.50
C PHE A 367 -1.24 18.17 -15.06
N ASN A 368 -1.46 18.43 -13.79
CA ASN A 368 -1.48 19.80 -13.24
C ASN A 368 -0.75 19.91 -11.88
N GLU A 369 0.05 18.89 -11.56
CA GLU A 369 0.79 18.85 -10.31
C GLU A 369 2.26 19.22 -10.51
N GLU A 370 3.03 19.28 -9.44
CA GLU A 370 4.47 19.56 -9.49
C GLU A 370 5.22 18.44 -10.23
N LYS A 371 6.19 18.82 -11.05
CA LYS A 371 7.01 17.89 -11.84
C LYS A 371 8.17 17.39 -10.97
N SER A 372 7.87 16.47 -10.07
CA SER A 372 8.79 15.94 -9.07
C SER A 372 9.91 15.04 -9.66
N GLY A 373 9.63 14.40 -10.81
CA GLY A 373 10.51 13.34 -11.34
C GLY A 373 10.22 11.97 -10.74
N TYR A 374 9.24 11.91 -9.86
CA TYR A 374 8.72 10.65 -9.30
C TYR A 374 7.50 10.20 -10.10
N TYR A 375 7.49 8.92 -10.49
CA TYR A 375 6.37 8.32 -11.19
C TYR A 375 5.35 7.79 -10.18
N GLY A 376 4.69 8.72 -9.51
CA GLY A 376 3.64 8.41 -8.53
C GLY A 376 2.28 8.22 -9.20
N GLU A 377 1.24 8.01 -8.40
CA GLU A 377 -0.14 7.80 -8.88
C GLU A 377 -0.64 8.89 -9.80
N VAL A 378 -0.38 10.15 -9.45
CA VAL A 378 -0.85 11.27 -10.28
C VAL A 378 -0.26 11.16 -11.70
N THR A 379 1.01 10.77 -11.79
CA THR A 379 1.67 10.52 -13.08
C THR A 379 1.04 9.31 -13.78
N GLN A 380 0.82 8.22 -13.03
CA GLN A 380 0.20 7.01 -13.56
C GLN A 380 -1.23 7.28 -14.07
N LYS A 381 -2.05 7.98 -13.28
CA LYS A 381 -3.42 8.38 -13.67
C LYS A 381 -3.41 9.25 -14.92
N ALA A 382 -2.51 10.22 -14.98
CA ALA A 382 -2.35 11.10 -16.14
C ALA A 382 -1.97 10.29 -17.39
N VAL A 383 -1.08 9.31 -17.25
CA VAL A 383 -0.68 8.41 -18.33
C VAL A 383 -1.86 7.50 -18.75
N LYS A 384 -2.60 6.93 -17.80
CA LYS A 384 -3.82 6.14 -18.12
C LYS A 384 -4.83 6.99 -18.91
N ALA A 385 -5.08 8.22 -18.47
CA ALA A 385 -5.99 9.15 -19.16
C ALA A 385 -5.48 9.47 -20.57
N PHE A 386 -4.19 9.72 -20.72
CA PHE A 386 -3.55 9.93 -22.03
C PHE A 386 -3.73 8.69 -22.92
N GLN A 387 -3.41 7.50 -22.40
CA GLN A 387 -3.54 6.24 -23.11
C GLN A 387 -4.98 6.02 -23.58
N LYS A 388 -5.96 6.25 -22.71
CA LYS A 388 -7.40 6.15 -23.03
C LYS A 388 -7.78 7.07 -24.21
N ALA A 389 -7.42 8.35 -24.13
CA ALA A 389 -7.73 9.34 -25.16
C ALA A 389 -7.07 9.01 -26.50
N ASN A 390 -5.92 8.35 -26.45
CA ASN A 390 -5.12 8.00 -27.62
C ASN A 390 -5.31 6.55 -28.09
N LYS A 391 -6.28 5.82 -27.52
CA LYS A 391 -6.63 4.42 -27.86
C LYS A 391 -5.45 3.44 -27.69
N LEU A 392 -4.63 3.66 -26.66
CA LEU A 392 -3.58 2.75 -26.25
C LEU A 392 -4.11 1.85 -25.10
N THR A 393 -3.39 0.77 -24.81
CA THR A 393 -3.63 -0.05 -23.60
C THR A 393 -3.43 0.82 -22.39
N GLN A 394 -4.40 0.82 -21.46
CA GLN A 394 -4.40 1.70 -20.29
C GLN A 394 -3.60 1.07 -19.13
N SER A 395 -2.35 0.72 -19.37
CA SER A 395 -1.45 0.15 -18.37
C SER A 395 -1.08 1.15 -17.26
N GLY A 396 -1.09 2.43 -17.59
CA GLY A 396 -0.56 3.47 -16.72
C GLY A 396 0.96 3.59 -16.78
N ASN A 397 1.64 2.74 -17.54
CA ASN A 397 3.10 2.76 -17.69
C ASN A 397 3.50 3.48 -18.98
N CYS A 398 4.66 4.12 -18.99
CA CYS A 398 5.21 4.77 -20.16
C CYS A 398 6.16 3.83 -20.92
N ASP A 399 5.58 2.92 -21.70
CA ASP A 399 6.33 2.08 -22.63
C ASP A 399 6.78 2.89 -23.87
N TYR A 400 7.62 2.30 -24.69
CA TYR A 400 8.13 2.92 -25.92
C TYR A 400 7.00 3.48 -26.81
N LYS A 401 5.90 2.73 -26.93
CA LYS A 401 4.75 3.12 -27.78
C LYS A 401 4.01 4.34 -27.17
N THR A 402 3.80 4.33 -25.87
CA THR A 402 3.17 5.43 -25.14
C THR A 402 4.04 6.70 -25.24
N LEU A 403 5.34 6.58 -24.97
CA LEU A 403 6.29 7.70 -25.01
C LEU A 403 6.37 8.29 -26.44
N THR A 404 6.53 7.43 -27.45
CA THR A 404 6.64 7.87 -28.84
C THR A 404 5.39 8.66 -29.27
N LEU A 405 4.20 8.19 -28.89
CA LEU A 405 2.96 8.90 -29.24
C LEU A 405 2.83 10.18 -28.42
N MET A 406 3.12 10.14 -27.14
CA MET A 406 2.98 11.28 -26.22
C MET A 406 3.84 12.49 -26.67
N PHE A 407 5.05 12.24 -27.09
CA PHE A 407 5.98 13.29 -27.52
C PHE A 407 5.81 13.69 -29.01
N SER A 408 4.95 12.99 -29.73
CA SER A 408 4.69 13.32 -31.16
C SER A 408 3.66 14.45 -31.33
N ALA A 409 3.57 14.99 -32.52
CA ALA A 409 2.52 15.94 -32.94
C ALA A 409 1.15 15.27 -33.09
N LYS A 410 1.08 13.92 -32.99
CA LYS A 410 -0.16 13.14 -33.13
C LYS A 410 -0.84 12.92 -31.77
N ALA A 411 -0.18 13.30 -30.67
CA ALA A 411 -0.74 13.19 -29.31
C ALA A 411 -2.06 13.98 -29.23
N LYS A 412 -3.09 13.36 -28.68
CA LYS A 412 -4.34 14.07 -28.38
C LYS A 412 -4.20 14.74 -27.02
N ALA A 413 -4.58 15.99 -26.95
CA ALA A 413 -4.70 16.71 -25.69
C ALA A 413 -5.97 16.25 -24.96
N ALA A 414 -6.01 16.51 -23.67
CA ALA A 414 -7.22 16.32 -22.86
C ALA A 414 -8.33 17.23 -23.40
N GLY A 415 -9.55 16.70 -23.47
CA GLY A 415 -10.70 17.41 -24.01
C GLY A 415 -11.39 18.29 -22.97
#